data_4a1873ffc6a7de08027cae5244bf4627
#
_entry.id   4a1873ffc6a7de08027cae5244bf4627
#
_cell.length_a   1.000
_cell.length_b   1.000
_cell.length_c   1.000
_cell.angle_alpha   90.00
_cell.angle_beta   90.00
_cell.angle_gamma   90.00
#
_symmetry.space_group_name_H-M   'P 1'
#
loop_
_entity.id
_entity.type
_entity.pdbx_description
1 polymer ?
#
loop_
_entity_poly.entity_id
_entity_poly.type
_entity_poly.pdbx_seq_one_letter_code
_entity_poly.pdbx_strand_id
1 'polypeptide(L)'
;MINESTPDLPCVPVYSLPPSAQAELAGTAWEELPHVCTGRHGVPDTPGILGAVLAADPARRVRAVGDLYRLLLHQDQVFPATAPAALVLACLLDDPRTLAEDRWERRAGWRSLRAELLNWLAVFADIARLDAEDGGGTAQNLAAARTARPALHDRIADFCDAGDPLVKEAALAATALLLADPALASSVPLYAPAIREVLAMSADSYYRWIARERLAAWGEDVTGLVTAEEQRRAALDRAGELAEDPFSQDQEQAIRWLEEQPVDTAAPERLGHRPGERTAPIPAAPHEPAPEPPVAASGSGVGRCGPWQVARAEERAEWTFTPYVGVGPLHFGMTLEEIVSALGEGPAVSSYSHHGEDRQLNYADFTESGIRALFHDDRLGCIAADALTGPQVRLDAASLTGCVPSHVEEWLVHRTTRPGSLAYSVAGDPVFVGLGLAIRSQRAGDVVLTRPLFLLHDWLDLWHSLPSEEWNFA
;
A
#
# COMPACT_ATOMS: atom_id res chain seq x y z
N MET A 1 6.27 -39.85 13.32
CA MET A 1 7.20 -39.06 12.49
C MET A 1 6.77 -39.26 11.04
N ILE A 2 5.89 -38.44 10.55
CA ILE A 2 5.52 -38.37 9.15
C ILE A 2 6.00 -37.00 8.69
N ASN A 3 7.03 -37.03 7.87
CA ASN A 3 7.65 -35.87 7.26
C ASN A 3 6.73 -35.48 6.09
N GLU A 4 5.73 -34.61 6.32
CA GLU A 4 4.95 -34.00 5.24
C GLU A 4 5.81 -32.89 4.65
N SER A 5 6.55 -33.26 3.59
CA SER A 5 7.19 -32.31 2.70
C SER A 5 6.11 -31.44 2.11
N THR A 6 6.12 -30.15 2.42
CA THR A 6 5.34 -29.14 1.70
C THR A 6 5.65 -29.32 0.21
N PRO A 7 4.64 -29.40 -0.69
CA PRO A 7 4.91 -29.57 -2.10
C PRO A 7 5.72 -28.36 -2.58
N ASP A 8 6.94 -28.62 -3.06
CA ASP A 8 7.73 -27.66 -3.82
C ASP A 8 6.83 -27.13 -4.95
N LEU A 9 6.43 -25.86 -4.84
CA LEU A 9 5.73 -25.19 -5.92
C LEU A 9 6.65 -25.26 -7.14
N PRO A 10 6.21 -25.87 -8.26
CA PRO A 10 7.07 -26.05 -9.42
C PRO A 10 7.54 -24.68 -9.90
N CYS A 11 8.83 -24.39 -9.73
CA CYS A 11 9.48 -23.24 -10.32
C CYS A 11 9.13 -23.19 -11.82
N VAL A 12 8.68 -22.05 -12.32
CA VAL A 12 8.61 -21.87 -13.77
C VAL A 12 10.03 -22.04 -14.28
N PRO A 13 10.27 -22.96 -15.25
CA PRO A 13 11.63 -23.16 -15.72
C PRO A 13 12.20 -21.85 -16.24
N VAL A 14 13.42 -21.50 -15.83
CA VAL A 14 14.15 -20.29 -16.27
C VAL A 14 14.19 -20.17 -17.79
N TYR A 15 14.13 -21.29 -18.51
CA TYR A 15 14.09 -21.37 -19.99
C TYR A 15 12.78 -20.84 -20.61
N SER A 16 11.78 -20.48 -19.82
CA SER A 16 10.57 -19.83 -20.32
C SER A 16 10.68 -18.31 -20.42
N LEU A 17 11.78 -17.74 -19.91
CA LEU A 17 12.02 -16.29 -19.99
C LEU A 17 12.59 -15.90 -21.37
N PRO A 18 12.45 -14.63 -21.80
CA PRO A 18 13.14 -14.12 -23.00
C PRO A 18 14.67 -14.34 -22.94
N PRO A 19 15.35 -14.55 -24.07
CA PRO A 19 16.79 -14.81 -24.08
C PRO A 19 17.62 -13.72 -23.39
N SER A 20 17.24 -12.45 -23.52
CA SER A 20 17.89 -11.33 -22.84
C SER A 20 17.77 -11.43 -21.31
N ALA A 21 16.58 -11.76 -20.80
CA ALA A 21 16.38 -11.96 -19.37
C ALA A 21 17.10 -13.20 -18.85
N GLN A 22 17.17 -14.28 -19.64
CA GLN A 22 17.95 -15.48 -19.30
C GLN A 22 19.45 -15.14 -19.19
N ALA A 23 19.97 -14.33 -20.10
CA ALA A 23 21.38 -13.94 -20.09
C ALA A 23 21.72 -13.10 -18.84
N GLU A 24 20.89 -12.12 -18.49
CA GLU A 24 21.07 -11.32 -17.27
C GLU A 24 20.98 -12.19 -16.00
N LEU A 25 20.00 -13.11 -15.98
CA LEU A 25 19.82 -14.04 -14.85
C LEU A 25 21.03 -14.96 -14.68
N ALA A 26 21.54 -15.53 -15.78
CA ALA A 26 22.69 -16.43 -15.76
C ALA A 26 24.03 -15.71 -15.51
N GLY A 27 24.13 -14.43 -15.87
CA GLY A 27 25.33 -13.60 -15.63
C GLY A 27 25.48 -13.09 -14.21
N THR A 28 24.48 -13.30 -13.34
CA THR A 28 24.43 -12.74 -11.99
C THR A 28 24.63 -13.83 -10.92
N ALA A 29 25.55 -13.62 -9.99
CA ALA A 29 25.80 -14.54 -8.86
C ALA A 29 24.79 -14.29 -7.72
N TRP A 30 23.54 -14.74 -7.92
CA TRP A 30 22.41 -14.46 -7.03
C TRP A 30 22.59 -14.94 -5.60
N GLU A 31 23.35 -15.99 -5.39
CA GLU A 31 23.69 -16.53 -4.06
C GLU A 31 24.49 -15.55 -3.19
N GLU A 32 25.16 -14.59 -3.82
CA GLU A 32 25.93 -13.53 -3.16
C GLU A 32 25.13 -12.25 -2.96
N LEU A 33 23.89 -12.18 -3.50
CA LEU A 33 23.08 -10.98 -3.54
C LEU A 33 21.79 -11.15 -2.73
N PRO A 34 21.84 -10.89 -1.41
CA PRO A 34 20.65 -11.03 -0.56
C PRO A 34 19.61 -9.94 -0.85
N HIS A 35 18.33 -10.29 -0.64
CA HIS A 35 17.23 -9.37 -0.37
C HIS A 35 16.86 -9.40 1.12
N VAL A 36 15.90 -8.59 1.57
CA VAL A 36 15.59 -8.40 3.00
C VAL A 36 15.33 -9.68 3.80
N CYS A 37 14.77 -10.72 3.19
CA CYS A 37 14.39 -11.97 3.84
C CYS A 37 15.18 -13.19 3.32
N THR A 38 16.33 -13.00 2.67
CA THR A 38 17.15 -14.10 2.14
C THR A 38 17.48 -15.12 3.23
N GLY A 39 17.28 -16.41 2.92
CA GLY A 39 17.56 -17.53 3.82
C GLY A 39 16.46 -17.84 4.85
N ARG A 40 15.36 -17.08 4.89
CA ARG A 40 14.19 -17.43 5.70
C ARG A 40 13.39 -18.55 5.03
N HIS A 41 12.92 -19.51 5.85
CA HIS A 41 12.13 -20.63 5.35
C HIS A 41 10.85 -20.14 4.68
N GLY A 42 10.53 -20.68 3.49
CA GLY A 42 9.31 -20.35 2.73
C GLY A 42 9.35 -19.03 1.96
N VAL A 43 10.45 -18.29 2.02
CA VAL A 43 10.65 -17.09 1.22
C VAL A 43 11.37 -17.46 -0.07
N PRO A 44 10.84 -17.10 -1.27
CA PRO A 44 11.48 -17.40 -2.54
C PRO A 44 12.77 -16.61 -2.71
N ASP A 45 13.75 -17.18 -3.40
CA ASP A 45 14.93 -16.45 -3.84
C ASP A 45 14.62 -15.48 -4.99
N THR A 46 15.50 -14.54 -5.26
CA THR A 46 15.30 -13.55 -6.33
C THR A 46 15.10 -14.18 -7.71
N PRO A 47 15.86 -15.20 -8.15
CA PRO A 47 15.59 -15.90 -9.41
C PRO A 47 14.20 -16.53 -9.47
N GLY A 48 13.74 -17.12 -8.38
CA GLY A 48 12.41 -17.72 -8.27
C GLY A 48 11.29 -16.69 -8.41
N ILE A 49 11.45 -15.51 -7.80
CA ILE A 49 10.51 -14.38 -7.96
C ILE A 49 10.48 -13.95 -9.42
N LEU A 50 11.64 -13.64 -10.01
CA LEU A 50 11.75 -13.18 -11.40
C LEU A 50 11.18 -14.20 -12.40
N GLY A 51 11.43 -15.50 -12.19
CA GLY A 51 10.86 -16.56 -13.00
C GLY A 51 9.33 -16.65 -12.90
N ALA A 52 8.74 -16.28 -11.77
CA ALA A 52 7.30 -16.34 -11.55
C ALA A 52 6.54 -15.11 -12.09
N VAL A 53 7.22 -14.01 -12.42
CA VAL A 53 6.60 -12.79 -12.96
C VAL A 53 5.82 -13.05 -14.25
N LEU A 54 6.30 -13.93 -15.12
CA LEU A 54 5.63 -14.32 -16.37
C LEU A 54 4.80 -15.61 -16.25
N ALA A 55 4.40 -16.00 -15.03
CA ALA A 55 3.58 -17.17 -14.81
C ALA A 55 2.24 -17.08 -15.56
N ALA A 56 1.77 -18.20 -16.10
CA ALA A 56 0.46 -18.25 -16.75
C ALA A 56 -0.70 -18.11 -15.76
N ASP A 57 -0.51 -18.59 -14.52
CA ASP A 57 -1.45 -18.43 -13.41
C ASP A 57 -1.43 -16.99 -12.90
N PRO A 58 -2.57 -16.25 -12.96
CA PRO A 58 -2.66 -14.87 -12.46
C PRO A 58 -2.30 -14.72 -10.98
N ALA A 59 -2.76 -15.62 -10.12
CA ALA A 59 -2.49 -15.53 -8.68
C ALA A 59 -0.99 -15.65 -8.37
N ARG A 60 -0.29 -16.52 -9.12
CA ARG A 60 1.17 -16.67 -9.00
C ARG A 60 1.91 -15.44 -9.51
N ARG A 61 1.45 -14.87 -10.63
CA ARG A 61 2.01 -13.65 -11.23
C ARG A 61 1.85 -12.45 -10.31
N VAL A 62 0.64 -12.23 -9.78
CA VAL A 62 0.36 -11.15 -8.81
C VAL A 62 1.21 -11.29 -7.55
N ARG A 63 1.34 -12.51 -7.02
CA ARG A 63 2.21 -12.78 -5.87
C ARG A 63 3.67 -12.45 -6.17
N ALA A 64 4.19 -12.86 -7.32
CA ALA A 64 5.57 -12.57 -7.71
C ALA A 64 5.85 -11.07 -7.77
N VAL A 65 4.93 -10.29 -8.34
CA VAL A 65 5.05 -8.82 -8.36
C VAL A 65 4.95 -8.23 -6.95
N GLY A 66 4.06 -8.74 -6.10
CA GLY A 66 4.00 -8.37 -4.68
C GLY A 66 5.33 -8.66 -3.96
N ASP A 67 5.97 -9.80 -4.25
CA ASP A 67 7.28 -10.17 -3.70
C ASP A 67 8.40 -9.24 -4.20
N LEU A 68 8.35 -8.75 -5.44
CA LEU A 68 9.30 -7.74 -5.92
C LEU A 68 9.29 -6.48 -5.03
N TYR A 69 8.11 -5.95 -4.71
CA TYR A 69 7.99 -4.78 -3.82
C TYR A 69 8.41 -5.12 -2.38
N ARG A 70 7.88 -6.22 -1.85
CA ARG A 70 8.06 -6.58 -0.44
C ARG A 70 9.50 -7.00 -0.10
N LEU A 71 10.22 -7.64 -1.02
CA LEU A 71 11.51 -8.26 -0.75
C LEU A 71 12.69 -7.47 -1.35
N LEU A 72 12.48 -6.77 -2.45
CA LEU A 72 13.53 -6.04 -3.17
C LEU A 72 13.47 -4.52 -3.00
N LEU A 73 12.33 -3.97 -2.54
CA LEU A 73 12.12 -2.55 -2.26
C LEU A 73 11.50 -2.35 -0.86
N HIS A 74 11.84 -3.23 0.08
CA HIS A 74 11.28 -3.21 1.43
C HIS A 74 11.62 -1.89 2.15
N GLN A 75 10.59 -1.21 2.69
CA GLN A 75 10.73 0.06 3.42
C GLN A 75 11.52 1.11 2.62
N ASP A 76 11.22 1.22 1.34
CA ASP A 76 11.87 2.16 0.42
C ASP A 76 13.41 2.06 0.39
N GLN A 77 13.93 0.84 0.51
CA GLN A 77 15.35 0.54 0.46
C GLN A 77 15.71 -0.36 -0.72
N VAL A 78 16.90 -0.16 -1.29
CA VAL A 78 17.51 -1.06 -2.26
C VAL A 78 18.46 -2.04 -1.58
N PHE A 79 18.35 -3.30 -1.93
CA PHE A 79 19.19 -4.41 -1.46
C PHE A 79 20.20 -4.81 -2.55
N PRO A 80 21.22 -5.63 -2.24
CA PRO A 80 22.18 -6.10 -3.23
C PRO A 80 21.54 -6.73 -4.47
N ALA A 81 20.44 -7.47 -4.30
CA ALA A 81 19.72 -8.11 -5.40
C ALA A 81 18.85 -7.15 -6.23
N THR A 82 18.55 -5.93 -5.74
CA THR A 82 17.55 -5.05 -6.36
C THR A 82 17.97 -4.53 -7.74
N ALA A 83 19.19 -4.02 -7.87
CA ALA A 83 19.67 -3.46 -9.14
C ALA A 83 19.79 -4.53 -10.26
N PRO A 84 20.38 -5.72 -10.02
CA PRO A 84 20.35 -6.81 -10.99
C PRO A 84 18.93 -7.26 -11.35
N ALA A 85 18.02 -7.34 -10.37
CA ALA A 85 16.63 -7.68 -10.64
C ALA A 85 15.94 -6.66 -11.55
N ALA A 86 16.21 -5.35 -11.36
CA ALA A 86 15.69 -4.30 -12.23
C ALA A 86 16.12 -4.49 -13.70
N LEU A 87 17.37 -4.88 -13.94
CA LEU A 87 17.87 -5.18 -15.30
C LEU A 87 17.17 -6.38 -15.92
N VAL A 88 16.94 -7.46 -15.14
CA VAL A 88 16.17 -8.61 -15.63
C VAL A 88 14.73 -8.19 -15.95
N LEU A 89 14.04 -7.43 -15.05
CA LEU A 89 12.68 -6.98 -15.26
C LEU A 89 12.54 -6.11 -16.51
N ALA A 90 13.52 -5.21 -16.76
CA ALA A 90 13.54 -4.41 -17.97
C ALA A 90 13.66 -5.27 -19.24
N CYS A 91 14.35 -6.42 -19.18
CA CYS A 91 14.40 -7.38 -20.28
C CYS A 91 13.08 -8.15 -20.51
N LEU A 92 12.15 -8.14 -19.54
CA LEU A 92 10.84 -8.78 -19.68
C LEU A 92 9.81 -7.88 -20.38
N LEU A 93 10.03 -6.57 -20.44
CA LEU A 93 9.02 -5.62 -20.91
C LEU A 93 8.51 -5.91 -22.33
N ASP A 94 9.36 -6.42 -23.23
CA ASP A 94 9.00 -6.78 -24.62
C ASP A 94 8.24 -8.09 -24.74
N ASP A 95 8.21 -8.92 -23.70
CA ASP A 95 7.53 -10.21 -23.75
C ASP A 95 6.02 -10.01 -23.88
N PRO A 96 5.33 -10.65 -24.85
CA PRO A 96 3.90 -10.49 -25.06
C PRO A 96 3.06 -10.93 -23.85
N ARG A 97 3.57 -11.79 -22.97
CA ARG A 97 2.90 -12.16 -21.71
C ARG A 97 2.74 -11.00 -20.74
N THR A 98 3.55 -9.94 -20.86
CA THR A 98 3.41 -8.71 -20.06
C THR A 98 2.17 -7.89 -20.42
N LEU A 99 1.49 -8.22 -21.51
CA LEU A 99 0.19 -7.62 -21.86
C LEU A 99 -0.99 -8.22 -21.05
N ALA A 100 -0.76 -9.28 -20.28
CA ALA A 100 -1.79 -9.83 -19.41
C ALA A 100 -2.24 -8.78 -18.40
N GLU A 101 -3.56 -8.62 -18.28
CA GLU A 101 -4.17 -7.70 -17.34
C GLU A 101 -4.52 -8.42 -16.04
N ASP A 102 -4.13 -7.81 -14.92
CA ASP A 102 -4.41 -8.29 -13.58
C ASP A 102 -4.82 -7.14 -12.66
N ARG A 103 -5.36 -7.45 -11.51
CA ARG A 103 -5.62 -6.50 -10.44
C ARG A 103 -4.44 -6.50 -9.46
N TRP A 104 -3.74 -5.38 -9.39
CA TRP A 104 -2.53 -5.25 -8.57
C TRP A 104 -2.84 -4.63 -7.20
N GLU A 105 -2.13 -5.11 -6.16
CA GLU A 105 -2.39 -4.70 -4.78
C GLU A 105 -2.14 -3.20 -4.52
N ARG A 106 -1.13 -2.64 -5.18
CA ARG A 106 -0.68 -1.26 -4.91
C ARG A 106 -1.43 -0.17 -5.68
N ARG A 107 -2.28 -0.54 -6.65
CA ARG A 107 -2.97 0.45 -7.47
C ARG A 107 -4.39 0.02 -7.80
N ALA A 108 -5.30 0.97 -7.77
CA ALA A 108 -6.68 0.72 -8.13
C ALA A 108 -6.83 0.36 -9.62
N GLY A 109 -7.65 -0.65 -9.90
CA GLY A 109 -8.05 -1.04 -11.24
C GLY A 109 -7.22 -2.14 -11.89
N TRP A 110 -7.66 -2.52 -13.09
CA TRP A 110 -6.97 -3.47 -13.95
C TRP A 110 -5.93 -2.76 -14.79
N ARG A 111 -4.74 -3.34 -14.89
CA ARG A 111 -3.69 -2.86 -15.79
C ARG A 111 -2.82 -4.02 -16.25
N SER A 112 -2.13 -3.83 -17.36
CA SER A 112 -1.21 -4.83 -17.86
C SER A 112 -0.03 -5.04 -16.91
N LEU A 113 0.49 -6.26 -16.88
CA LEU A 113 1.73 -6.56 -16.15
C LEU A 113 2.86 -5.63 -16.59
N ARG A 114 2.91 -5.25 -17.89
CA ARG A 114 3.90 -4.31 -18.42
C ARG A 114 3.85 -2.96 -17.71
N ALA A 115 2.66 -2.39 -17.56
CA ALA A 115 2.49 -1.13 -16.84
C ALA A 115 2.91 -1.25 -15.36
N GLU A 116 2.64 -2.40 -14.73
CA GLU A 116 3.04 -2.62 -13.34
C GLU A 116 4.55 -2.83 -13.17
N LEU A 117 5.21 -3.52 -14.11
CA LEU A 117 6.67 -3.65 -14.09
C LEU A 117 7.37 -2.29 -14.32
N LEU A 118 6.84 -1.47 -15.23
CA LEU A 118 7.33 -0.10 -15.43
C LEU A 118 7.13 0.76 -14.19
N ASN A 119 6.01 0.60 -13.49
CA ASN A 119 5.77 1.26 -12.22
C ASN A 119 6.77 0.80 -11.13
N TRP A 120 7.07 -0.48 -11.05
CA TRP A 120 8.09 -0.99 -10.14
C TRP A 120 9.47 -0.38 -10.44
N LEU A 121 9.82 -0.29 -11.73
CA LEU A 121 11.07 0.35 -12.18
C LEU A 121 11.10 1.86 -11.87
N ALA A 122 9.94 2.54 -11.90
CA ALA A 122 9.84 3.92 -11.46
C ALA A 122 10.12 4.06 -9.96
N VAL A 123 9.50 3.22 -9.12
CA VAL A 123 9.74 3.21 -7.66
C VAL A 123 11.22 2.90 -7.36
N PHE A 124 11.79 1.90 -8.03
CA PHE A 124 13.23 1.61 -7.92
C PHE A 124 14.11 2.83 -8.26
N ALA A 125 13.82 3.50 -9.37
CA ALA A 125 14.58 4.68 -9.82
C ALA A 125 14.40 5.87 -8.85
N ASP A 126 13.25 5.99 -8.20
CA ASP A 126 12.99 7.01 -7.21
C ASP A 126 13.80 6.79 -5.93
N ILE A 127 13.76 5.58 -5.36
CA ILE A 127 14.57 5.21 -4.19
C ILE A 127 16.06 5.38 -4.49
N ALA A 128 16.53 5.03 -5.69
CA ALA A 128 17.92 5.17 -6.09
C ALA A 128 18.41 6.63 -6.15
N ARG A 129 17.52 7.64 -6.03
CA ARG A 129 17.91 9.05 -5.91
C ARG A 129 18.26 9.46 -4.48
N LEU A 130 17.72 8.75 -3.50
CA LEU A 130 17.95 9.02 -2.09
C LEU A 130 19.44 8.86 -1.74
N ASP A 131 19.88 9.55 -0.72
CA ASP A 131 21.18 9.30 -0.11
C ASP A 131 21.09 8.22 0.98
N ALA A 132 22.21 7.66 1.37
CA ALA A 132 22.22 6.60 2.38
C ALA A 132 21.72 7.10 3.75
N GLU A 133 21.84 8.39 4.01
CA GLU A 133 21.38 9.06 5.21
C GLU A 133 19.84 9.23 5.21
N ASP A 134 19.24 9.29 4.02
CA ASP A 134 17.78 9.41 3.83
C ASP A 134 17.06 8.04 3.81
N GLY A 135 17.76 6.96 4.15
CA GLY A 135 17.15 5.63 4.34
C GLY A 135 17.02 4.77 3.09
N GLY A 136 17.44 5.21 1.90
CA GLY A 136 17.32 4.45 0.63
C GLY A 136 18.15 3.16 0.54
N GLY A 137 18.88 2.80 1.58
CA GLY A 137 19.75 1.63 1.63
C GLY A 137 21.21 1.97 1.86
N THR A 138 22.11 0.99 1.72
CA THR A 138 23.54 1.25 1.85
C THR A 138 24.08 2.06 0.67
N ALA A 139 25.13 2.86 0.90
CA ALA A 139 25.79 3.63 -0.16
C ALA A 139 26.24 2.75 -1.35
N GLN A 140 26.65 1.50 -1.07
CA GLN A 140 27.05 0.54 -2.10
C GLN A 140 25.85 0.10 -2.97
N ASN A 141 24.71 -0.21 -2.34
CA ASN A 141 23.49 -0.61 -3.06
C ASN A 141 22.95 0.53 -3.92
N LEU A 142 22.94 1.76 -3.38
CA LEU A 142 22.52 2.95 -4.10
C LEU A 142 23.46 3.25 -5.27
N ALA A 143 24.78 3.07 -5.12
CA ALA A 143 25.74 3.22 -6.22
C ALA A 143 25.49 2.18 -7.33
N ALA A 144 25.21 0.93 -6.97
CA ALA A 144 24.84 -0.11 -7.94
C ALA A 144 23.54 0.24 -8.68
N ALA A 145 22.53 0.72 -7.96
CA ALA A 145 21.25 1.15 -8.53
C ALA A 145 21.43 2.33 -9.50
N ARG A 146 22.26 3.31 -9.14
CA ARG A 146 22.59 4.46 -10.00
C ARG A 146 23.35 4.01 -11.27
N THR A 147 24.27 3.04 -11.14
CA THR A 147 25.02 2.49 -12.28
C THR A 147 24.12 1.78 -13.30
N ALA A 148 23.00 1.21 -12.86
CA ALA A 148 22.06 0.53 -13.75
C ALA A 148 21.20 1.50 -14.61
N ARG A 149 21.09 2.79 -14.25
CA ARG A 149 20.20 3.77 -14.88
C ARG A 149 20.32 3.89 -16.40
N PRO A 150 21.49 4.01 -17.01
CA PRO A 150 21.58 4.12 -18.46
C PRO A 150 21.04 2.89 -19.20
N ALA A 151 21.36 1.68 -18.70
CA ALA A 151 20.88 0.43 -19.30
C ALA A 151 19.34 0.27 -19.13
N LEU A 152 18.79 0.71 -18.00
CA LEU A 152 17.34 0.75 -17.79
C LEU A 152 16.67 1.75 -18.71
N HIS A 153 17.24 2.95 -18.86
CA HIS A 153 16.71 3.97 -19.76
C HIS A 153 16.60 3.44 -21.19
N ASP A 154 17.66 2.79 -21.71
CA ASP A 154 17.67 2.24 -23.06
C ASP A 154 16.58 1.19 -23.30
N ARG A 155 16.19 0.44 -22.25
CA ARG A 155 15.13 -0.57 -22.30
C ARG A 155 13.72 -0.01 -22.16
N ILE A 156 13.55 1.11 -21.44
CA ILE A 156 12.25 1.71 -21.13
C ILE A 156 11.82 2.70 -22.21
N ALA A 157 12.78 3.32 -22.89
CA ALA A 157 12.57 4.42 -23.83
C ALA A 157 11.48 4.14 -24.89
N ASP A 158 11.45 2.91 -25.45
CA ASP A 158 10.50 2.52 -26.49
C ASP A 158 9.04 2.49 -26.00
N PHE A 159 8.82 2.42 -24.69
CA PHE A 159 7.48 2.41 -24.10
C PHE A 159 6.93 3.80 -23.80
N CYS A 160 7.75 4.84 -23.90
CA CYS A 160 7.31 6.24 -23.70
C CYS A 160 6.32 6.72 -24.76
N ASP A 161 6.24 6.04 -25.91
CA ASP A 161 5.29 6.28 -26.99
C ASP A 161 4.27 5.14 -27.16
N ALA A 162 4.11 4.29 -26.13
CA ALA A 162 3.18 3.18 -26.18
C ALA A 162 1.73 3.64 -26.45
N GLY A 163 1.00 2.83 -27.21
CA GLY A 163 -0.43 3.11 -27.50
C GLY A 163 -1.35 2.91 -26.29
N ASP A 164 -0.94 2.09 -25.31
CA ASP A 164 -1.62 1.93 -24.02
C ASP A 164 -1.24 3.11 -23.10
N PRO A 165 -2.21 3.95 -22.68
CA PRO A 165 -1.94 5.11 -21.84
C PRO A 165 -1.29 4.77 -20.50
N LEU A 166 -1.66 3.64 -19.86
CA LEU A 166 -1.10 3.23 -18.58
C LEU A 166 0.36 2.79 -18.71
N VAL A 167 0.71 2.12 -19.81
CA VAL A 167 2.09 1.77 -20.14
C VAL A 167 2.90 3.03 -20.42
N LYS A 168 2.37 3.94 -21.25
CA LYS A 168 3.01 5.21 -21.61
C LYS A 168 3.31 6.06 -20.37
N GLU A 169 2.32 6.27 -19.49
CA GLU A 169 2.49 7.08 -18.29
C GLU A 169 3.52 6.46 -17.32
N ALA A 170 3.47 5.13 -17.11
CA ALA A 170 4.43 4.43 -16.26
C ALA A 170 5.86 4.51 -16.83
N ALA A 171 6.01 4.36 -18.14
CA ALA A 171 7.30 4.47 -18.81
C ALA A 171 7.88 5.90 -18.72
N LEU A 172 7.04 6.93 -18.91
CA LEU A 172 7.44 8.33 -18.79
C LEU A 172 7.82 8.68 -17.34
N ALA A 173 7.10 8.14 -16.33
CA ALA A 173 7.45 8.33 -14.94
C ALA A 173 8.80 7.68 -14.60
N ALA A 174 9.02 6.43 -15.01
CA ALA A 174 10.32 5.76 -14.84
C ALA A 174 11.44 6.51 -15.55
N THR A 175 11.25 6.91 -16.81
CA THR A 175 12.22 7.68 -17.58
C THR A 175 12.54 9.01 -16.91
N ALA A 176 11.55 9.76 -16.42
CA ALA A 176 11.75 11.02 -15.73
C ALA A 176 12.70 10.90 -14.51
N LEU A 177 12.59 9.79 -13.77
CA LEU A 177 13.45 9.50 -12.64
C LEU A 177 14.87 9.05 -13.05
N LEU A 178 14.97 8.24 -14.11
CA LEU A 178 16.26 7.81 -14.66
C LEU A 178 17.07 8.98 -15.22
N LEU A 179 16.40 9.97 -15.82
CA LEU A 179 17.04 11.20 -16.33
C LEU A 179 17.63 12.11 -15.22
N ALA A 180 17.52 11.71 -13.96
CA ALA A 180 18.34 12.31 -12.88
C ALA A 180 19.83 11.96 -13.01
N ASP A 181 20.18 10.95 -13.81
CA ASP A 181 21.58 10.60 -14.09
C ASP A 181 22.23 11.67 -14.99
N PRO A 182 23.37 12.26 -14.59
CA PRO A 182 24.07 13.23 -15.42
C PRO A 182 24.44 12.73 -16.82
N ALA A 183 24.71 11.42 -16.99
CA ALA A 183 25.01 10.82 -18.28
C ALA A 183 23.80 10.86 -19.24
N LEU A 184 22.58 10.96 -18.72
CA LEU A 184 21.33 11.02 -19.49
C LEU A 184 20.79 12.45 -19.64
N ALA A 185 21.43 13.46 -19.08
CA ALA A 185 20.95 14.84 -19.07
C ALA A 185 20.67 15.42 -20.48
N SER A 186 21.41 14.98 -21.49
CA SER A 186 21.19 15.40 -22.89
C SER A 186 19.86 14.91 -23.48
N SER A 187 19.24 13.89 -22.89
CA SER A 187 17.95 13.34 -23.31
C SER A 187 16.75 14.08 -22.70
N VAL A 188 16.96 14.91 -21.65
CA VAL A 188 15.88 15.66 -20.99
C VAL A 188 14.98 16.42 -21.97
N PRO A 189 15.51 17.20 -22.95
CA PRO A 189 14.66 17.95 -23.88
C PRO A 189 13.75 17.07 -24.77
N LEU A 190 14.12 15.80 -24.98
CA LEU A 190 13.31 14.85 -25.75
C LEU A 190 12.05 14.44 -24.98
N TYR A 191 12.15 14.22 -23.67
CA TYR A 191 11.05 13.69 -22.86
C TYR A 191 10.26 14.76 -22.10
N ALA A 192 10.83 15.94 -21.83
CA ALA A 192 10.20 16.99 -21.06
C ALA A 192 8.79 17.38 -21.58
N PRO A 193 8.51 17.47 -22.90
CA PRO A 193 7.17 17.75 -23.40
C PRO A 193 6.14 16.67 -23.02
N ALA A 194 6.49 15.37 -23.17
CA ALA A 194 5.60 14.28 -22.84
C ALA A 194 5.38 14.15 -21.31
N ILE A 195 6.43 14.40 -20.52
CA ILE A 195 6.33 14.42 -19.04
C ILE A 195 5.45 15.59 -18.59
N ARG A 196 5.50 16.73 -19.25
CA ARG A 196 4.58 17.85 -19.02
C ARG A 196 3.13 17.48 -19.33
N GLU A 197 2.90 16.65 -20.37
CA GLU A 197 1.57 16.11 -20.67
C GLU A 197 1.09 15.19 -19.54
N VAL A 198 1.95 14.33 -18.97
CA VAL A 198 1.62 13.52 -17.78
C VAL A 198 1.21 14.41 -16.60
N LEU A 199 1.97 15.47 -16.30
CA LEU A 199 1.59 16.41 -15.25
C LEU A 199 0.24 17.06 -15.50
N ALA A 200 -0.09 17.39 -16.73
CA ALA A 200 -1.34 18.05 -17.08
C ALA A 200 -2.57 17.13 -17.07
N MET A 201 -2.40 15.85 -17.47
CA MET A 201 -3.50 14.98 -17.87
C MET A 201 -3.64 13.71 -17.06
N SER A 202 -2.58 13.24 -16.38
CA SER A 202 -2.64 11.97 -15.64
C SER A 202 -3.62 12.06 -14.47
N ALA A 203 -4.39 11.01 -14.29
CA ALA A 203 -5.21 10.80 -13.09
C ALA A 203 -4.43 10.21 -11.92
N ASP A 204 -3.22 9.71 -12.18
CA ASP A 204 -2.36 9.09 -11.17
C ASP A 204 -1.54 10.16 -10.45
N SER A 205 -1.83 10.36 -9.16
CA SER A 205 -1.17 11.38 -8.33
C SER A 205 0.34 11.15 -8.18
N TYR A 206 0.80 9.89 -8.18
CA TYR A 206 2.22 9.56 -8.09
C TYR A 206 2.96 9.96 -9.37
N TYR A 207 2.41 9.66 -10.55
CA TYR A 207 3.02 10.07 -11.81
C TYR A 207 3.02 11.58 -11.99
N ARG A 208 1.95 12.26 -11.57
CA ARG A 208 1.88 13.73 -11.55
C ARG A 208 2.94 14.31 -10.62
N TRP A 209 3.11 13.73 -9.42
CA TRP A 209 4.14 14.14 -8.48
C TRP A 209 5.54 14.01 -9.09
N ILE A 210 5.88 12.85 -9.67
CA ILE A 210 7.16 12.64 -10.35
C ILE A 210 7.37 13.70 -11.45
N ALA A 211 6.38 13.89 -12.31
CA ALA A 211 6.46 14.83 -13.42
C ALA A 211 6.70 16.26 -12.92
N ARG A 212 5.99 16.69 -11.88
CA ARG A 212 6.18 18.00 -11.26
C ARG A 212 7.61 18.18 -10.74
N GLU A 213 8.06 17.25 -9.91
CA GLU A 213 9.39 17.31 -9.28
C GLU A 213 10.51 17.32 -10.34
N ARG A 214 10.38 16.49 -11.36
CA ARG A 214 11.42 16.39 -12.41
C ARG A 214 11.43 17.60 -13.32
N LEU A 215 10.28 18.09 -13.76
CA LEU A 215 10.20 19.31 -14.57
C LEU A 215 10.75 20.53 -13.81
N ALA A 216 10.39 20.68 -12.53
CA ALA A 216 10.91 21.75 -11.68
C ALA A 216 12.43 21.66 -11.52
N ALA A 217 12.98 20.46 -11.31
CA ALA A 217 14.42 20.22 -11.20
C ALA A 217 15.18 20.55 -12.52
N TRP A 218 14.51 20.48 -13.68
CA TRP A 218 15.04 20.87 -14.98
C TRP A 218 14.83 22.36 -15.30
N GLY A 219 14.26 23.12 -14.36
CA GLY A 219 14.02 24.57 -14.53
C GLY A 219 12.77 24.93 -15.32
N GLU A 220 11.86 23.97 -15.52
CA GLU A 220 10.59 24.20 -16.20
C GLU A 220 9.56 24.87 -15.27
N ASP A 221 8.80 25.83 -15.79
CA ASP A 221 7.67 26.41 -15.05
C ASP A 221 6.48 25.43 -15.04
N VAL A 222 6.11 24.97 -13.85
CA VAL A 222 5.01 24.03 -13.61
C VAL A 222 3.82 24.67 -12.89
N THR A 223 3.89 25.95 -12.55
CA THR A 223 2.91 26.65 -11.68
C THR A 223 1.48 26.52 -12.19
N GLY A 224 1.27 26.65 -13.50
CA GLY A 224 -0.06 26.55 -14.12
C GLY A 224 -0.62 25.11 -14.27
N LEU A 225 0.16 24.09 -13.93
CA LEU A 225 -0.19 22.67 -14.08
C LEU A 225 -0.47 21.98 -12.74
N VAL A 226 -0.12 22.63 -11.63
CA VAL A 226 -0.32 22.10 -10.29
C VAL A 226 -1.73 22.42 -9.81
N THR A 227 -2.46 21.39 -9.35
CA THR A 227 -3.82 21.57 -8.83
C THR A 227 -3.82 22.23 -7.45
N ALA A 228 -4.94 22.84 -7.05
CA ALA A 228 -5.09 23.41 -5.70
C ALA A 228 -4.93 22.35 -4.60
N GLU A 229 -5.33 21.09 -4.86
CA GLU A 229 -5.15 19.99 -3.93
C GLU A 229 -3.68 19.60 -3.77
N GLU A 230 -2.93 19.50 -4.88
CA GLU A 230 -1.48 19.23 -4.84
C GLU A 230 -0.72 20.35 -4.14
N GLN A 231 -1.12 21.61 -4.35
CA GLN A 231 -0.54 22.75 -3.64
C GLN A 231 -0.82 22.67 -2.14
N ARG A 232 -2.04 22.31 -1.74
CA ARG A 232 -2.44 22.13 -0.35
C ARG A 232 -1.65 20.99 0.30
N ARG A 233 -1.52 19.84 -0.39
CA ARG A 233 -0.74 18.70 0.10
C ARG A 233 0.73 19.08 0.29
N ALA A 234 1.35 19.71 -0.70
CA ALA A 234 2.73 20.17 -0.58
C ALA A 234 2.94 21.23 0.52
N ALA A 235 1.91 21.99 0.87
CA ALA A 235 1.96 22.92 2.01
C ALA A 235 1.83 22.18 3.34
N LEU A 236 1.01 21.14 3.41
CA LEU A 236 0.88 20.27 4.58
C LEU A 236 2.17 19.47 4.83
N ASP A 237 2.77 18.91 3.79
CA ASP A 237 4.03 18.18 3.88
C ASP A 237 5.14 19.11 4.45
N ARG A 238 5.24 20.34 3.91
CA ARG A 238 6.18 21.35 4.45
C ARG A 238 5.86 21.77 5.89
N ALA A 239 4.58 21.88 6.23
CA ALA A 239 4.19 22.19 7.61
C ALA A 239 4.53 21.03 8.56
N GLY A 240 4.43 19.78 8.09
CA GLY A 240 4.88 18.59 8.81
C GLY A 240 6.39 18.56 9.02
N GLU A 241 7.18 18.85 7.98
CA GLU A 241 8.64 18.97 8.07
C GLU A 241 9.06 20.10 9.03
N LEU A 242 8.30 21.22 9.08
CA LEU A 242 8.53 22.33 9.99
C LEU A 242 8.02 22.04 11.42
N ALA A 243 7.11 21.06 11.59
CA ALA A 243 6.61 20.67 12.91
C ALA A 243 7.65 19.92 13.78
N GLU A 244 8.72 19.44 13.17
CA GLU A 244 9.90 18.95 13.89
C GLU A 244 10.62 20.08 14.67
N ASP A 245 10.37 21.36 14.32
CA ASP A 245 10.75 22.51 15.11
C ASP A 245 9.51 23.18 15.73
N PRO A 246 9.11 22.80 16.97
CA PRO A 246 7.89 23.30 17.62
C PRO A 246 7.91 24.82 17.92
N PHE A 247 8.97 25.52 17.58
CA PHE A 247 9.11 26.96 17.73
C PHE A 247 9.09 27.76 16.42
N SER A 248 8.80 27.10 15.30
CA SER A 248 8.82 27.74 13.98
C SER A 248 7.59 28.63 13.76
N GLN A 249 7.82 29.94 13.58
CA GLN A 249 6.78 30.90 13.18
C GLN A 249 6.22 30.61 11.77
N ASP A 250 6.93 29.83 10.99
CA ASP A 250 6.52 29.46 9.62
C ASP A 250 5.39 28.43 9.62
N GLN A 251 5.29 27.59 10.66
CA GLN A 251 4.20 26.64 10.84
C GLN A 251 2.85 27.34 11.03
N GLU A 252 2.79 28.37 11.90
CA GLU A 252 1.56 29.15 12.09
C GLU A 252 1.14 29.87 10.79
N GLN A 253 2.11 30.34 10.01
CA GLN A 253 1.86 30.97 8.73
C GLN A 253 1.33 29.98 7.69
N ALA A 254 1.87 28.76 7.63
CA ALA A 254 1.41 27.69 6.75
C ALA A 254 -0.02 27.22 7.10
N ILE A 255 -0.31 27.04 8.39
CA ILE A 255 -1.64 26.68 8.88
C ILE A 255 -2.64 27.79 8.57
N ARG A 256 -2.31 29.05 8.83
CA ARG A 256 -3.17 30.20 8.53
C ARG A 256 -3.43 30.35 7.05
N TRP A 257 -2.42 30.12 6.22
CA TRP A 257 -2.58 30.12 4.75
C TRP A 257 -3.53 29.01 4.28
N LEU A 258 -3.49 27.81 4.90
CA LEU A 258 -4.40 26.70 4.61
C LEU A 258 -5.84 27.01 4.98
N GLU A 259 -6.06 27.70 6.11
CA GLU A 259 -7.39 28.11 6.57
C GLU A 259 -8.00 29.21 5.68
N GLU A 260 -7.17 30.06 5.10
CA GLU A 260 -7.58 31.18 4.24
C GLU A 260 -7.86 30.75 2.76
N GLN A 261 -7.43 29.53 2.34
CA GLN A 261 -7.70 29.06 0.97
C GLN A 261 -9.18 28.72 0.81
N PRO A 262 -9.89 29.33 -0.15
CA PRO A 262 -11.25 28.92 -0.46
C PRO A 262 -11.22 27.46 -0.89
N VAL A 263 -12.08 26.64 -0.32
CA VAL A 263 -12.33 25.29 -0.80
C VAL A 263 -12.96 25.43 -2.17
N ASP A 264 -12.17 25.28 -3.23
CA ASP A 264 -12.69 25.26 -4.59
C ASP A 264 -13.51 23.99 -4.78
N THR A 265 -14.83 24.13 -4.59
CA THR A 265 -15.80 23.04 -4.80
C THR A 265 -16.06 22.79 -6.30
N ALA A 266 -15.47 23.56 -7.17
CA ALA A 266 -15.49 23.37 -8.61
C ALA A 266 -14.23 22.63 -9.06
N ALA A 267 -14.09 21.36 -8.70
CA ALA A 267 -13.18 20.48 -9.43
C ALA A 267 -13.69 20.44 -10.90
N PRO A 268 -12.87 20.80 -11.89
CA PRO A 268 -13.28 20.62 -13.28
C PRO A 268 -13.46 19.13 -13.52
N GLU A 269 -14.64 18.74 -13.99
CA GLU A 269 -14.90 17.43 -14.59
C GLU A 269 -13.91 17.21 -15.75
N ARG A 270 -12.70 16.74 -15.44
CA ARG A 270 -11.69 16.34 -16.42
C ARG A 270 -11.70 14.84 -16.60
N LEU A 271 -12.86 14.30 -16.93
CA LEU A 271 -12.98 13.00 -17.57
C LEU A 271 -13.32 13.23 -19.04
N GLY A 272 -12.34 12.88 -19.87
CA GLY A 272 -12.30 12.81 -21.30
C GLY A 272 -13.59 12.99 -22.09
N HIS A 273 -13.91 14.22 -22.47
CA HIS A 273 -14.82 14.46 -23.59
C HIS A 273 -13.99 14.93 -24.79
N ARG A 274 -13.94 14.10 -25.83
CA ARG A 274 -13.55 14.57 -27.17
C ARG A 274 -14.57 15.59 -27.63
N PRO A 275 -14.18 16.77 -28.10
CA PRO A 275 -15.13 17.72 -28.70
C PRO A 275 -15.68 17.11 -30.00
N GLY A 276 -16.97 16.79 -30.02
CA GLY A 276 -17.64 16.42 -31.27
C GLY A 276 -18.67 15.30 -31.21
N GLU A 277 -18.75 14.48 -30.18
CA GLU A 277 -19.80 13.46 -30.09
C GLU A 277 -20.98 13.95 -29.22
N ARG A 278 -22.13 14.21 -29.88
CA ARG A 278 -23.43 14.34 -29.22
C ARG A 278 -23.82 12.94 -28.72
N THR A 279 -23.52 12.63 -27.47
CA THR A 279 -24.08 11.45 -26.80
C THR A 279 -25.56 11.74 -26.49
N ALA A 280 -26.43 10.83 -26.93
CA ALA A 280 -27.80 10.78 -26.46
C ALA A 280 -27.82 10.62 -24.94
N PRO A 281 -28.82 11.13 -24.20
CA PRO A 281 -28.90 10.98 -22.76
C PRO A 281 -28.86 9.48 -22.43
N ILE A 282 -27.84 9.07 -21.64
CA ILE A 282 -27.74 7.73 -21.08
C ILE A 282 -28.98 7.58 -20.17
N PRO A 283 -29.85 6.58 -20.39
CA PRO A 283 -30.93 6.30 -19.44
C PRO A 283 -30.29 6.06 -18.07
N ALA A 284 -30.84 6.71 -17.04
CA ALA A 284 -30.39 6.52 -15.67
C ALA A 284 -30.31 5.01 -15.39
N ALA A 285 -29.13 4.53 -15.02
CA ALA A 285 -28.96 3.15 -14.59
C ALA A 285 -29.96 2.89 -13.47
N PRO A 286 -30.63 1.71 -13.43
CA PRO A 286 -31.48 1.38 -12.34
C PRO A 286 -30.67 1.52 -11.06
N HIS A 287 -31.21 2.22 -10.06
CA HIS A 287 -30.63 2.32 -8.74
C HIS A 287 -30.37 0.89 -8.23
N GLU A 288 -29.11 0.47 -8.20
CA GLU A 288 -28.78 -0.73 -7.46
C GLU A 288 -29.16 -0.49 -6.00
N PRO A 289 -29.93 -1.42 -5.38
CA PRO A 289 -30.25 -1.29 -3.96
C PRO A 289 -28.93 -1.24 -3.18
N ALA A 290 -28.87 -0.36 -2.18
CA ALA A 290 -27.72 -0.30 -1.29
C ALA A 290 -27.42 -1.71 -0.74
N PRO A 291 -26.14 -2.12 -0.65
CA PRO A 291 -25.79 -3.45 -0.17
C PRO A 291 -26.35 -3.66 1.24
N GLU A 292 -26.80 -4.88 1.50
CA GLU A 292 -27.22 -5.25 2.85
C GLU A 292 -26.05 -5.05 3.83
N PRO A 293 -26.34 -4.61 5.08
CA PRO A 293 -25.28 -4.44 6.06
C PRO A 293 -24.57 -5.78 6.30
N PRO A 294 -23.23 -5.80 6.38
CA PRO A 294 -22.47 -7.01 6.60
C PRO A 294 -22.85 -7.67 7.92
N VAL A 295 -23.00 -8.99 7.90
CA VAL A 295 -23.24 -9.82 9.06
C VAL A 295 -22.04 -10.73 9.31
N ALA A 296 -21.81 -11.11 10.57
CA ALA A 296 -20.74 -12.03 10.92
C ALA A 296 -20.86 -13.33 10.13
N ALA A 297 -19.75 -13.86 9.65
CA ALA A 297 -19.71 -15.14 8.97
C ALA A 297 -20.17 -16.22 9.96
N SER A 298 -21.35 -16.79 9.73
CA SER A 298 -21.84 -17.92 10.50
C SER A 298 -20.92 -19.10 10.21
N GLY A 299 -20.17 -19.56 11.18
CA GLY A 299 -19.37 -20.76 11.08
C GLY A 299 -20.25 -21.92 10.68
N SER A 300 -20.32 -22.26 9.40
CA SER A 300 -21.06 -23.42 8.91
C SER A 300 -20.42 -24.67 9.52
N GLY A 301 -21.11 -25.23 10.49
CA GLY A 301 -20.94 -26.41 11.26
C GLY A 301 -20.06 -27.53 10.72
N VAL A 302 -18.76 -27.35 10.80
CA VAL A 302 -17.82 -28.45 10.92
C VAL A 302 -17.05 -28.15 12.20
N GLY A 303 -17.27 -28.96 13.23
CA GLY A 303 -16.53 -28.87 14.49
C GLY A 303 -15.03 -29.03 14.22
N ARG A 304 -14.36 -27.93 13.96
CA ARG A 304 -12.91 -27.87 13.89
C ARG A 304 -12.39 -27.60 15.29
N CYS A 305 -11.93 -28.66 15.95
CA CYS A 305 -11.06 -28.55 17.10
C CYS A 305 -9.69 -28.11 16.57
N GLY A 306 -9.28 -26.87 16.86
CA GLY A 306 -7.96 -26.39 16.47
C GLY A 306 -7.79 -24.88 16.70
N PRO A 307 -6.58 -24.35 16.51
CA PRO A 307 -6.26 -22.93 16.72
C PRO A 307 -7.05 -21.96 15.85
N TRP A 308 -7.81 -22.46 14.88
CA TRP A 308 -8.62 -21.69 13.93
C TRP A 308 -10.11 -21.75 14.22
N GLN A 309 -10.51 -22.05 15.47
CA GLN A 309 -11.90 -22.10 15.83
C GLN A 309 -12.50 -20.69 15.87
N VAL A 310 -13.47 -20.43 15.01
CA VAL A 310 -14.21 -19.16 14.97
C VAL A 310 -15.40 -19.29 15.93
N ALA A 311 -15.52 -18.36 16.89
CA ALA A 311 -16.68 -18.28 17.77
C ALA A 311 -17.95 -17.97 16.95
N ARG A 312 -19.06 -18.62 17.32
CA ARG A 312 -20.35 -18.36 16.67
C ARG A 312 -20.86 -16.98 17.04
N ALA A 313 -21.68 -16.39 16.18
CA ALA A 313 -22.22 -15.05 16.42
C ALA A 313 -22.97 -14.96 17.77
N GLU A 314 -23.69 -16.03 18.16
CA GLU A 314 -24.46 -16.11 19.42
C GLU A 314 -23.58 -16.27 20.67
N GLU A 315 -22.31 -16.67 20.48
CA GLU A 315 -21.33 -16.88 21.56
C GLU A 315 -20.51 -15.61 21.83
N ARG A 316 -20.55 -14.63 20.91
CA ARG A 316 -19.81 -13.39 21.03
C ARG A 316 -20.56 -12.37 21.87
N ALA A 317 -19.84 -11.63 22.71
CA ALA A 317 -20.35 -10.43 23.33
C ALA A 317 -20.71 -9.38 22.25
N GLU A 318 -21.89 -8.79 22.30
CA GLU A 318 -22.28 -7.72 21.38
C GLU A 318 -21.81 -6.36 21.92
N TRP A 319 -20.98 -5.69 21.15
CA TRP A 319 -20.43 -4.37 21.46
C TRP A 319 -20.82 -3.35 20.39
N THR A 320 -20.94 -2.10 20.79
CA THR A 320 -21.18 -0.98 19.87
C THR A 320 -19.92 -0.16 19.72
N PHE A 321 -19.58 0.17 18.49
CA PHE A 321 -18.55 1.15 18.19
C PHE A 321 -19.16 2.55 18.14
N THR A 322 -18.61 3.46 18.93
CA THR A 322 -18.90 4.90 18.86
C THR A 322 -17.64 5.60 18.37
N PRO A 323 -17.63 6.13 17.13
CA PRO A 323 -16.46 6.74 16.53
C PRO A 323 -15.80 7.77 17.46
N TYR A 324 -14.47 7.65 17.60
CA TYR A 324 -13.62 8.50 18.44
C TYR A 324 -13.95 8.52 19.94
N VAL A 325 -14.90 7.74 20.40
CA VAL A 325 -15.28 7.62 21.81
C VAL A 325 -14.82 6.30 22.41
N GLY A 326 -15.15 5.17 21.75
CA GLY A 326 -14.77 3.86 22.26
C GLY A 326 -15.54 2.70 21.63
N VAL A 327 -15.31 1.49 22.18
CA VAL A 327 -15.89 0.23 21.72
C VAL A 327 -16.40 -0.58 22.92
N GLY A 328 -17.70 -0.83 22.98
CA GLY A 328 -18.32 -1.52 24.10
C GLY A 328 -18.03 -0.84 25.45
N PRO A 329 -17.41 -1.55 26.42
CA PRO A 329 -17.08 -0.97 27.72
C PRO A 329 -15.81 -0.12 27.70
N LEU A 330 -15.03 -0.13 26.59
CA LEU A 330 -13.74 0.52 26.48
C LEU A 330 -13.86 1.90 25.86
N HIS A 331 -13.27 2.92 26.50
CA HIS A 331 -13.22 4.30 26.01
C HIS A 331 -11.79 4.70 25.72
N PHE A 332 -11.57 5.43 24.64
CA PHE A 332 -10.24 5.98 24.36
C PHE A 332 -9.78 6.89 25.50
N GLY A 333 -8.47 6.85 25.77
CA GLY A 333 -7.87 7.55 26.88
C GLY A 333 -7.88 6.80 28.22
N MET A 334 -8.53 5.64 28.31
CA MET A 334 -8.44 4.77 29.50
C MET A 334 -7.01 4.33 29.77
N THR A 335 -6.68 4.16 31.05
CA THR A 335 -5.47 3.47 31.51
C THR A 335 -5.65 1.96 31.48
N LEU A 336 -4.54 1.22 31.59
CA LEU A 336 -4.56 -0.24 31.66
C LEU A 336 -5.44 -0.74 32.86
N GLU A 337 -5.33 -0.09 34.01
CA GLU A 337 -6.11 -0.46 35.21
C GLU A 337 -7.63 -0.27 34.99
N GLU A 338 -8.02 0.80 34.32
CA GLU A 338 -9.42 1.08 33.99
C GLU A 338 -9.96 0.02 33.00
N ILE A 339 -9.15 -0.42 32.02
CA ILE A 339 -9.52 -1.49 31.08
C ILE A 339 -9.66 -2.83 31.80
N VAL A 340 -8.70 -3.20 32.66
CA VAL A 340 -8.77 -4.41 33.49
C VAL A 340 -10.05 -4.41 34.33
N SER A 341 -10.39 -3.28 34.92
CA SER A 341 -11.65 -3.13 35.68
C SER A 341 -12.89 -3.26 34.82
N ALA A 342 -12.86 -2.71 33.59
CA ALA A 342 -14.01 -2.75 32.66
C ALA A 342 -14.24 -4.14 32.07
N LEU A 343 -13.17 -4.90 31.78
CA LEU A 343 -13.25 -6.24 31.21
C LEU A 343 -13.36 -7.34 32.29
N GLY A 344 -12.88 -7.07 33.51
CA GLY A 344 -12.80 -8.07 34.58
C GLY A 344 -11.74 -9.15 34.33
N GLU A 345 -10.82 -8.91 33.43
CA GLU A 345 -9.80 -9.83 32.94
C GLU A 345 -8.41 -9.22 33.10
N GLY A 346 -7.43 -10.03 33.51
CA GLY A 346 -6.00 -9.62 33.60
C GLY A 346 -5.29 -9.86 32.26
N PRO A 347 -4.53 -8.88 31.76
CA PRO A 347 -3.87 -8.99 30.47
C PRO A 347 -2.51 -9.67 30.52
N ALA A 348 -2.07 -10.22 29.39
CA ALA A 348 -0.66 -10.34 29.05
C ALA A 348 -0.20 -9.01 28.44
N VAL A 349 0.86 -8.41 28.97
CA VAL A 349 1.37 -7.10 28.50
C VAL A 349 2.71 -7.30 27.80
N SER A 350 2.85 -6.69 26.63
CA SER A 350 4.10 -6.59 25.89
C SER A 350 4.37 -5.14 25.50
N SER A 351 5.63 -4.76 25.38
CA SER A 351 5.99 -3.46 24.83
C SER A 351 6.55 -3.63 23.43
N TYR A 352 6.19 -2.70 22.57
CA TYR A 352 6.62 -2.67 21.19
C TYR A 352 7.21 -1.30 20.88
N SER A 353 8.42 -1.27 20.32
CA SER A 353 9.06 -0.04 19.86
C SER A 353 8.98 0.03 18.35
N HIS A 354 8.45 1.10 17.82
CA HIS A 354 8.44 1.35 16.39
C HIS A 354 9.82 1.85 15.93
N HIS A 355 10.38 1.25 14.88
CA HIS A 355 11.61 1.75 14.28
C HIS A 355 11.30 3.03 13.47
N GLY A 356 11.91 4.14 13.85
CA GLY A 356 11.83 5.42 13.12
C GLY A 356 11.25 6.61 13.90
N GLU A 357 10.55 6.37 15.00
CA GLU A 357 10.13 7.41 15.93
C GLU A 357 10.48 6.98 17.35
N ASP A 358 10.89 7.90 18.20
CA ASP A 358 11.19 7.68 19.65
C ASP A 358 9.92 7.33 20.47
N ARG A 359 8.89 6.78 19.83
CA ARG A 359 7.62 6.44 20.47
C ARG A 359 7.58 4.95 20.79
N GLN A 360 7.56 4.66 22.07
CA GLN A 360 7.29 3.32 22.57
C GLN A 360 5.78 3.09 22.64
N LEU A 361 5.28 2.15 21.85
CA LEU A 361 3.90 1.70 21.94
C LEU A 361 3.84 0.47 22.84
N ASN A 362 2.95 0.52 23.83
CA ASN A 362 2.65 -0.61 24.69
C ASN A 362 1.33 -1.23 24.24
N TYR A 363 1.21 -2.55 24.38
CA TYR A 363 -0.07 -3.22 24.17
C TYR A 363 -0.37 -4.21 25.29
N ALA A 364 -1.64 -4.49 25.47
CA ALA A 364 -2.16 -5.48 26.39
C ALA A 364 -3.15 -6.39 25.68
N ASP A 365 -2.92 -7.71 25.75
CA ASP A 365 -3.79 -8.72 25.19
C ASP A 365 -4.75 -9.24 26.24
N PHE A 366 -6.04 -9.16 25.95
CA PHE A 366 -7.13 -9.70 26.76
C PHE A 366 -7.70 -10.91 26.01
N THR A 367 -7.15 -12.09 26.31
CA THR A 367 -7.39 -13.31 25.52
C THR A 367 -8.79 -13.88 25.70
N GLU A 368 -9.39 -13.72 26.89
CA GLU A 368 -10.78 -14.18 27.14
C GLU A 368 -11.79 -13.28 26.42
N SER A 369 -11.54 -11.97 26.38
CA SER A 369 -12.35 -11.00 25.66
C SER A 369 -12.05 -10.94 24.16
N GLY A 370 -10.94 -11.50 23.70
CA GLY A 370 -10.49 -11.41 22.31
C GLY A 370 -10.19 -9.98 21.86
N ILE A 371 -9.56 -9.18 22.75
CA ILE A 371 -9.24 -7.77 22.55
C ILE A 371 -7.75 -7.54 22.71
N ARG A 372 -7.17 -6.72 21.83
CA ARG A 372 -5.89 -6.07 22.05
C ARG A 372 -6.09 -4.57 22.21
N ALA A 373 -5.61 -4.05 23.33
CA ALA A 373 -5.56 -2.62 23.62
C ALA A 373 -4.15 -2.10 23.37
N LEU A 374 -4.02 -1.00 22.64
CA LEU A 374 -2.73 -0.36 22.35
C LEU A 374 -2.69 1.03 22.97
N PHE A 375 -1.55 1.36 23.58
CA PHE A 375 -1.36 2.54 24.39
C PHE A 375 -0.20 3.38 23.86
N HIS A 376 -0.37 4.69 23.99
CA HIS A 376 0.69 5.68 23.90
C HIS A 376 0.58 6.59 25.13
N ASP A 377 1.69 6.83 25.80
CA ASP A 377 1.75 7.58 27.06
C ASP A 377 0.74 7.03 28.11
N ASP A 378 0.69 5.67 28.22
CA ASP A 378 -0.22 4.94 29.11
C ASP A 378 -1.72 5.24 28.91
N ARG A 379 -2.10 5.74 27.73
CA ARG A 379 -3.47 6.02 27.36
C ARG A 379 -3.88 5.18 26.14
N LEU A 380 -5.07 4.59 26.25
CA LEU A 380 -5.68 3.78 25.19
C LEU A 380 -5.94 4.64 23.94
N GLY A 381 -5.33 4.29 22.83
CA GLY A 381 -5.50 5.01 21.56
C GLY A 381 -5.98 4.12 20.41
N CYS A 382 -5.79 2.79 20.53
CA CYS A 382 -6.29 1.84 19.54
C CYS A 382 -6.82 0.58 20.22
N ILE A 383 -7.93 0.06 19.70
CA ILE A 383 -8.56 -1.19 20.14
C ILE A 383 -8.68 -2.09 18.92
N ALA A 384 -8.15 -3.31 18.99
CA ALA A 384 -8.31 -4.32 17.96
C ALA A 384 -9.16 -5.48 18.48
N ALA A 385 -10.19 -5.87 17.72
CA ALA A 385 -11.02 -7.01 18.06
C ALA A 385 -10.62 -8.23 17.24
N ASP A 386 -10.33 -9.34 17.91
CA ASP A 386 -9.93 -10.61 17.28
C ASP A 386 -11.06 -11.18 16.40
N ALA A 387 -10.72 -11.56 15.18
CA ALA A 387 -11.71 -12.08 14.23
C ALA A 387 -12.28 -13.45 14.64
N LEU A 388 -11.53 -14.25 15.43
CA LEU A 388 -11.91 -15.61 15.81
C LEU A 388 -12.75 -15.62 17.08
N THR A 389 -12.31 -14.93 18.12
CA THR A 389 -12.85 -15.01 19.47
C THR A 389 -13.40 -13.69 20.02
N GLY A 390 -13.04 -12.55 19.39
CA GLY A 390 -13.42 -11.23 19.85
C GLY A 390 -14.91 -10.94 19.82
N PRO A 391 -15.35 -9.84 20.45
CA PRO A 391 -16.74 -9.43 20.46
C PRO A 391 -17.25 -9.13 19.06
N GLN A 392 -18.55 -9.30 18.86
CA GLN A 392 -19.22 -8.81 17.67
C GLN A 392 -19.39 -7.30 17.79
N VAL A 393 -18.50 -6.54 17.18
CA VAL A 393 -18.60 -5.08 17.19
C VAL A 393 -19.51 -4.62 16.06
N ARG A 394 -20.45 -3.73 16.40
CA ARG A 394 -21.39 -3.15 15.44
C ARG A 394 -21.21 -1.64 15.31
N LEU A 395 -21.38 -1.17 14.09
CA LEU A 395 -21.62 0.23 13.77
C LEU A 395 -22.97 0.33 13.05
N ASP A 396 -23.94 0.97 13.66
CA ASP A 396 -25.34 0.92 13.24
C ASP A 396 -25.83 -0.55 13.14
N ALA A 397 -26.35 -0.95 11.98
CA ALA A 397 -26.79 -2.32 11.72
C ALA A 397 -25.66 -3.26 11.24
N ALA A 398 -24.48 -2.72 10.89
CA ALA A 398 -23.39 -3.51 10.31
C ALA A 398 -22.53 -4.18 11.37
N SER A 399 -22.24 -5.46 11.18
CA SER A 399 -21.23 -6.20 11.92
C SER A 399 -19.84 -5.92 11.33
N LEU A 400 -18.84 -5.70 12.19
CA LEU A 400 -17.48 -5.36 11.76
C LEU A 400 -16.48 -6.49 12.03
N THR A 401 -16.71 -7.31 13.06
CA THR A 401 -15.80 -8.38 13.49
C THR A 401 -16.20 -9.72 12.87
N GLY A 402 -15.22 -10.46 12.35
CA GLY A 402 -15.45 -11.82 11.85
C GLY A 402 -16.33 -11.90 10.60
N CYS A 403 -16.39 -10.85 9.81
CA CYS A 403 -17.14 -10.78 8.56
C CYS A 403 -16.25 -11.12 7.35
N VAL A 404 -16.87 -11.32 6.19
CA VAL A 404 -16.14 -11.40 4.91
C VAL A 404 -15.59 -10.01 4.59
N PRO A 405 -14.26 -9.84 4.39
CA PRO A 405 -13.65 -8.53 4.21
C PRO A 405 -14.28 -7.70 3.08
N SER A 406 -14.52 -8.31 1.92
CA SER A 406 -15.13 -7.63 0.78
C SER A 406 -16.53 -7.06 1.06
N HIS A 407 -17.32 -7.71 1.90
CA HIS A 407 -18.65 -7.20 2.25
C HIS A 407 -18.57 -5.96 3.15
N VAL A 408 -17.60 -5.93 4.08
CA VAL A 408 -17.41 -4.76 4.93
C VAL A 408 -16.82 -3.61 4.12
N GLU A 409 -15.89 -3.89 3.22
CA GLU A 409 -15.31 -2.90 2.31
C GLU A 409 -16.38 -2.28 1.41
N GLU A 410 -17.21 -3.10 0.75
CA GLU A 410 -18.32 -2.65 -0.09
C GLU A 410 -19.29 -1.75 0.70
N TRP A 411 -19.65 -2.16 1.91
CA TRP A 411 -20.51 -1.37 2.78
C TRP A 411 -19.87 -0.03 3.18
N LEU A 412 -18.55 0.01 3.46
CA LEU A 412 -17.78 1.23 3.72
C LEU A 412 -17.75 2.15 2.49
N VAL A 413 -17.51 1.61 1.30
CA VAL A 413 -17.52 2.35 0.04
C VAL A 413 -18.85 3.06 -0.16
N HIS A 414 -19.97 2.38 0.07
CA HIS A 414 -21.32 2.98 -0.06
C HIS A 414 -21.61 4.06 0.98
N ARG A 415 -20.97 4.03 2.14
CA ARG A 415 -21.06 5.09 3.16
C ARG A 415 -20.18 6.30 2.86
N THR A 416 -19.26 6.17 1.91
CA THR A 416 -18.32 7.22 1.56
C THR A 416 -19.05 8.32 0.79
N THR A 417 -19.43 9.39 1.50
CA THR A 417 -20.11 10.56 0.91
C THR A 417 -19.16 11.65 0.49
N ARG A 418 -17.88 11.56 0.88
CA ARG A 418 -16.84 12.56 0.58
C ARG A 418 -15.61 11.87 0.02
N PRO A 419 -14.99 12.39 -1.03
CA PRO A 419 -13.68 11.95 -1.50
C PRO A 419 -12.66 12.01 -0.35
N GLY A 420 -11.82 10.98 -0.23
CA GLY A 420 -10.77 10.92 0.79
C GLY A 420 -11.21 10.42 2.19
N SER A 421 -12.50 10.13 2.40
CA SER A 421 -12.95 9.56 3.68
C SER A 421 -12.62 8.07 3.82
N LEU A 422 -12.36 7.37 2.73
CA LEU A 422 -11.86 6.00 2.68
C LEU A 422 -10.46 6.01 2.07
N ALA A 423 -9.49 5.54 2.82
CA ALA A 423 -8.10 5.35 2.41
C ALA A 423 -7.75 3.86 2.48
N TYR A 424 -6.60 3.48 1.93
CA TYR A 424 -6.11 2.10 2.00
C TYR A 424 -4.68 2.08 2.51
N SER A 425 -4.35 1.08 3.33
CA SER A 425 -2.96 0.83 3.71
C SER A 425 -2.13 0.36 2.53
N VAL A 426 -0.82 0.32 2.72
CA VAL A 426 0.11 -0.34 1.77
C VAL A 426 -0.21 -1.83 1.60
N ALA A 427 -0.85 -2.46 2.59
CA ALA A 427 -1.31 -3.85 2.54
C ALA A 427 -2.71 -4.01 1.93
N GLY A 428 -3.37 -2.92 1.53
CA GLY A 428 -4.71 -2.93 0.97
C GLY A 428 -5.84 -2.90 2.01
N ASP A 429 -5.55 -2.71 3.29
CA ASP A 429 -6.58 -2.64 4.33
C ASP A 429 -7.37 -1.33 4.21
N PRO A 430 -8.70 -1.36 4.14
CA PRO A 430 -9.50 -0.14 4.08
C PRO A 430 -9.53 0.58 5.42
N VAL A 431 -9.38 1.91 5.37
CA VAL A 431 -9.46 2.82 6.52
C VAL A 431 -10.51 3.88 6.27
N PHE A 432 -11.49 3.96 7.12
CA PHE A 432 -12.48 5.02 7.11
C PHE A 432 -12.07 6.12 8.08
N VAL A 433 -11.34 7.10 7.55
CA VAL A 433 -10.74 8.20 8.33
C VAL A 433 -11.79 8.93 9.17
N GLY A 434 -12.96 9.24 8.60
CA GLY A 434 -14.02 9.96 9.30
C GLY A 434 -14.66 9.22 10.49
N LEU A 435 -14.33 7.93 10.68
CA LEU A 435 -14.81 7.12 11.80
C LEU A 435 -13.70 6.67 12.74
N GLY A 436 -12.43 6.80 12.36
CA GLY A 436 -11.34 6.15 13.09
C GLY A 436 -11.43 4.62 13.06
N LEU A 437 -11.74 4.05 11.89
CA LEU A 437 -11.96 2.62 11.69
C LEU A 437 -11.04 2.10 10.59
N ALA A 438 -10.19 1.13 10.91
CA ALA A 438 -9.44 0.35 9.93
C ALA A 438 -9.91 -1.11 9.96
N ILE A 439 -10.00 -1.75 8.80
CA ILE A 439 -10.40 -3.15 8.69
C ILE A 439 -9.21 -3.95 8.19
N ARG A 440 -8.57 -4.67 9.07
CA ARG A 440 -7.56 -5.67 8.72
C ARG A 440 -8.20 -7.02 8.48
N SER A 441 -7.43 -7.89 7.84
CA SER A 441 -7.81 -9.27 7.59
C SER A 441 -7.06 -10.21 8.53
N GLN A 442 -7.78 -11.17 9.12
CA GLN A 442 -7.22 -12.23 9.96
C GLN A 442 -7.57 -13.58 9.35
N ARG A 443 -6.58 -14.45 9.24
CA ARG A 443 -6.76 -15.78 8.68
C ARG A 443 -7.32 -16.76 9.70
N ALA A 444 -8.30 -17.56 9.28
CA ALA A 444 -8.92 -18.62 10.06
C ALA A 444 -8.88 -19.93 9.25
N GLY A 445 -7.73 -20.58 9.17
CA GLY A 445 -7.53 -21.72 8.27
C GLY A 445 -7.62 -21.31 6.79
N ASP A 446 -8.64 -21.82 6.10
CA ASP A 446 -8.90 -21.52 4.68
C ASP A 446 -9.76 -20.27 4.46
N VAL A 447 -10.19 -19.61 5.53
CA VAL A 447 -11.07 -18.43 5.49
C VAL A 447 -10.32 -17.21 5.95
N VAL A 448 -10.67 -16.05 5.39
CA VAL A 448 -10.18 -14.75 5.83
C VAL A 448 -11.36 -13.96 6.37
N LEU A 449 -11.20 -13.40 7.57
CA LEU A 449 -12.24 -12.68 8.31
C LEU A 449 -11.76 -11.29 8.69
N THR A 450 -12.69 -10.36 8.86
CA THR A 450 -12.38 -8.99 9.28
C THR A 450 -11.97 -8.93 10.74
N ARG A 451 -10.89 -8.19 10.96
CA ARG A 451 -10.36 -7.79 12.24
C ARG A 451 -10.34 -6.26 12.31
N PRO A 452 -11.38 -5.65 12.88
CA PRO A 452 -11.46 -4.21 12.96
C PRO A 452 -10.46 -3.64 13.98
N LEU A 453 -9.84 -2.51 13.62
CA LEU A 453 -9.07 -1.63 14.49
C LEU A 453 -9.85 -0.33 14.65
N PHE A 454 -10.09 0.06 15.88
CA PHE A 454 -10.77 1.30 16.24
C PHE A 454 -9.73 2.28 16.79
N LEU A 455 -9.67 3.46 16.21
CA LEU A 455 -8.55 4.39 16.36
C LEU A 455 -9.04 5.73 16.90
N LEU A 456 -8.31 6.27 17.85
CA LEU A 456 -8.41 7.69 18.17
C LEU A 456 -7.83 8.51 17.01
N HIS A 457 -8.26 9.76 16.85
CA HIS A 457 -7.86 10.62 15.72
C HIS A 457 -6.35 10.70 15.55
N ASP A 458 -5.62 10.88 16.63
CA ASP A 458 -4.16 11.02 16.63
C ASP A 458 -3.41 9.71 16.29
N TRP A 459 -4.14 8.60 16.16
CA TRP A 459 -3.62 7.29 15.78
C TRP A 459 -3.84 6.97 14.31
N LEU A 460 -4.54 7.83 13.58
CA LEU A 460 -4.79 7.64 12.14
C LEU A 460 -3.50 7.69 11.32
N ASP A 461 -2.45 8.34 11.80
CA ASP A 461 -1.14 8.36 11.15
C ASP A 461 -0.23 7.20 11.59
N LEU A 462 -0.60 6.50 12.67
CA LEU A 462 0.21 5.42 13.25
C LEU A 462 -0.28 4.01 12.90
N TRP A 463 -1.55 3.86 12.50
CA TRP A 463 -2.17 2.54 12.35
C TRP A 463 -1.50 1.64 11.30
N HIS A 464 -0.93 2.22 10.22
CA HIS A 464 -0.22 1.49 9.17
C HIS A 464 1.11 0.91 9.67
N SER A 465 1.64 1.48 10.74
CA SER A 465 2.88 1.04 11.39
C SER A 465 2.66 -0.05 12.43
N LEU A 466 1.40 -0.31 12.82
CA LEU A 466 1.10 -1.38 13.75
C LEU A 466 1.42 -2.73 13.09
N PRO A 467 2.09 -3.67 13.78
CA PRO A 467 2.47 -4.96 13.21
C PRO A 467 1.27 -5.68 12.61
N SER A 468 1.39 -6.14 11.37
CA SER A 468 0.38 -6.99 10.72
C SER A 468 0.39 -8.41 11.29
N GLU A 469 1.51 -8.80 11.91
CA GLU A 469 1.77 -10.13 12.47
C GLU A 469 1.24 -10.32 13.89
N GLU A 470 0.53 -9.31 14.42
CA GLU A 470 0.05 -9.30 15.79
C GLU A 470 -0.75 -10.54 16.21
N TRP A 471 -1.29 -11.29 15.26
CA TRP A 471 -2.18 -12.42 15.50
C TRP A 471 -1.71 -13.71 14.82
N ASN A 472 -0.48 -13.79 14.40
CA ASN A 472 0.15 -15.04 14.04
C ASN A 472 0.47 -15.80 15.34
N PHE A 473 -0.56 -16.41 15.91
CA PHE A 473 -0.35 -17.46 16.89
C PHE A 473 0.21 -18.67 16.16
N ALA A 474 1.45 -19.00 16.50
CA ALA A 474 2.11 -20.24 16.06
C ALA A 474 1.37 -21.48 16.55
#